data_68374fd2d162cf8f41b2d8c842e3f93c
#
_entry.id   68374fd2d162cf8f41b2d8c842e3f93c
#
_cell.length_a   1.000
_cell.length_b   1.000
_cell.length_c   1.000
_cell.angle_alpha   90.00
_cell.angle_beta   90.00
_cell.angle_gamma   90.00
#
_symmetry.space_group_name_H-M   'P 1'
#
loop_
_entity.id
_entity.type
_entity.pdbx_description
1 polymer ?
#
loop_
_entity_poly.entity_id
_entity_poly.type
_entity_poly.pdbx_seq_one_letter_code
_entity_poly.pdbx_strand_id
1 'polypeptide(L)'
;MTKKLKAVVVGAGYWGPNLARNFQASEDWDLGAICDLDVERAEQVARSIGGASVIADFDAVLADPTVDAVAIATPARTHYPLVLAALDAGKHVMVEKPLADTWQRGRAMVDRAQERGLVLMADHTYCYTPAVLKIRELIADGALGDILFVDSSRINLGLIQPDVDVFWDLAPHDLSILDFVLPGGLDVSSVAAHGSDPLQTGTACIGYLMLPLRGGAMAHVQVNWLSPTKIRQMVIGGSKRTLVWDDLNPQQRVSVYDRGVDISAVSKPSRADRREANISYRLGDTWAPALPEREALGGVVAELASAIREGRPARTSGESGLRVLSVLDAAQRSLGAGGAPAPLVLDIRPRTAA
;
A
#
# COMPACT_ATOMS: atom_id res chain seq x y z
N MET A 1 -32.44 -4.47 -4.84
CA MET A 1 -31.10 -5.01 -4.53
C MET A 1 -30.27 -4.94 -5.81
N THR A 2 -29.10 -4.32 -5.76
CA THR A 2 -28.15 -4.34 -6.89
C THR A 2 -27.69 -5.78 -7.13
N LYS A 3 -27.55 -6.19 -8.39
CA LYS A 3 -27.01 -7.52 -8.76
C LYS A 3 -25.62 -7.68 -8.15
N LYS A 4 -25.36 -8.80 -7.50
CA LYS A 4 -24.00 -9.15 -7.05
C LYS A 4 -23.07 -9.33 -8.26
N LEU A 5 -21.82 -8.89 -8.09
CA LEU A 5 -20.74 -9.17 -9.02
C LEU A 5 -20.16 -10.56 -8.70
N LYS A 6 -19.62 -11.25 -9.70
CA LYS A 6 -19.00 -12.56 -9.53
C LYS A 6 -17.48 -12.44 -9.57
N ALA A 7 -16.82 -12.91 -8.52
CA ALA A 7 -15.37 -12.94 -8.41
C ALA A 7 -14.81 -14.36 -8.36
N VAL A 8 -13.59 -14.53 -8.87
CA VAL A 8 -12.78 -15.75 -8.67
C VAL A 8 -11.48 -15.35 -7.98
N VAL A 9 -11.12 -16.08 -6.91
CA VAL A 9 -9.83 -15.92 -6.24
C VAL A 9 -8.82 -16.86 -6.86
N VAL A 10 -7.70 -16.32 -7.35
CA VAL A 10 -6.62 -17.04 -8.02
C VAL A 10 -5.42 -17.13 -7.11
N GLY A 11 -5.10 -18.33 -6.66
CA GLY A 11 -4.08 -18.62 -5.65
C GLY A 11 -4.71 -18.93 -4.29
N ALA A 12 -4.51 -20.17 -3.81
CA ALA A 12 -4.94 -20.65 -2.51
C ALA A 12 -3.77 -20.73 -1.49
N GLY A 13 -2.72 -19.92 -1.71
CA GLY A 13 -1.55 -19.84 -0.84
C GLY A 13 -1.83 -19.11 0.48
N TYR A 14 -0.82 -18.42 1.01
CA TYR A 14 -0.89 -17.78 2.33
C TYR A 14 -2.03 -16.74 2.44
N TRP A 15 -2.23 -15.90 1.41
CA TRP A 15 -3.21 -14.79 1.44
C TRP A 15 -4.56 -15.13 0.82
N GLY A 16 -4.59 -16.05 -0.15
CA GLY A 16 -5.81 -16.47 -0.86
C GLY A 16 -7.00 -16.84 0.03
N PRO A 17 -6.81 -17.62 1.13
CA PRO A 17 -7.89 -17.95 2.07
C PRO A 17 -8.56 -16.72 2.69
N ASN A 18 -7.79 -15.67 3.00
CA ASN A 18 -8.32 -14.43 3.57
C ASN A 18 -9.17 -13.67 2.55
N LEU A 19 -8.73 -13.60 1.30
CA LEU A 19 -9.51 -12.98 0.22
C LEU A 19 -10.78 -13.78 -0.06
N ALA A 20 -10.69 -15.10 -0.21
CA ALA A 20 -11.84 -15.96 -0.47
C ALA A 20 -12.92 -15.81 0.62
N ARG A 21 -12.52 -15.80 1.89
CA ARG A 21 -13.42 -15.57 3.02
C ARG A 21 -14.13 -14.21 2.95
N ASN A 22 -13.40 -13.15 2.60
CA ASN A 22 -13.98 -11.81 2.51
C ASN A 22 -14.91 -11.65 1.29
N PHE A 23 -14.58 -12.23 0.13
CA PHE A 23 -15.49 -12.29 -1.01
C PHE A 23 -16.75 -13.09 -0.69
N GLN A 24 -16.63 -14.25 -0.03
CA GLN A 24 -17.76 -15.08 0.38
C GLN A 24 -18.69 -14.38 1.38
N ALA A 25 -18.13 -13.58 2.29
CA ALA A 25 -18.89 -12.86 3.30
C ALA A 25 -19.52 -11.55 2.79
N SER A 26 -19.15 -11.09 1.60
CA SER A 26 -19.59 -9.80 1.04
C SER A 26 -21.02 -9.85 0.51
N GLU A 27 -21.76 -8.77 0.74
CA GLU A 27 -23.07 -8.58 0.13
C GLU A 27 -22.99 -8.15 -1.35
N ASP A 28 -21.83 -7.65 -1.77
CA ASP A 28 -21.59 -7.15 -3.13
C ASP A 28 -21.14 -8.24 -4.10
N TRP A 29 -20.65 -9.37 -3.59
CA TRP A 29 -19.99 -10.39 -4.37
C TRP A 29 -20.64 -11.78 -4.24
N ASP A 30 -20.59 -12.54 -5.33
CA ASP A 30 -20.70 -13.98 -5.35
C ASP A 30 -19.30 -14.56 -5.61
N LEU A 31 -18.77 -15.34 -4.68
CA LEU A 31 -17.53 -16.08 -4.87
C LEU A 31 -17.80 -17.25 -5.81
N GLY A 32 -17.42 -17.10 -7.07
CA GLY A 32 -17.66 -18.11 -8.12
C GLY A 32 -16.81 -19.34 -7.96
N ALA A 33 -15.51 -19.15 -7.68
CA ALA A 33 -14.57 -20.25 -7.49
C ALA A 33 -13.28 -19.79 -6.78
N ILE A 34 -12.50 -20.78 -6.35
CA ILE A 34 -11.09 -20.67 -5.99
C ILE A 34 -10.30 -21.38 -7.09
N CYS A 35 -9.37 -20.67 -7.74
CA CYS A 35 -8.52 -21.18 -8.80
C CYS A 35 -7.10 -21.39 -8.29
N ASP A 36 -6.59 -22.61 -8.28
CA ASP A 36 -5.20 -22.92 -7.94
C ASP A 36 -4.76 -24.20 -8.67
N LEU A 37 -3.49 -24.25 -9.08
CA LEU A 37 -2.88 -25.46 -9.67
C LEU A 37 -2.87 -26.64 -8.69
N ASP A 38 -2.79 -26.34 -7.39
CA ASP A 38 -2.91 -27.32 -6.29
C ASP A 38 -4.39 -27.43 -5.88
N VAL A 39 -5.08 -28.36 -6.50
CA VAL A 39 -6.52 -28.61 -6.30
C VAL A 39 -6.83 -28.98 -4.85
N GLU A 40 -5.99 -29.79 -4.19
CA GLU A 40 -6.22 -30.21 -2.80
C GLU A 40 -6.20 -29.00 -1.85
N ARG A 41 -5.23 -28.10 -2.07
CA ARG A 41 -5.12 -26.85 -1.29
C ARG A 41 -6.33 -25.95 -1.54
N ALA A 42 -6.76 -25.77 -2.78
CA ALA A 42 -7.95 -25.00 -3.13
C ALA A 42 -9.22 -25.59 -2.49
N GLU A 43 -9.38 -26.92 -2.50
CA GLU A 43 -10.48 -27.60 -1.83
C GLU A 43 -10.48 -27.44 -0.31
N GLN A 44 -9.29 -27.45 0.33
CA GLN A 44 -9.18 -27.18 1.77
C GLN A 44 -9.68 -25.77 2.09
N VAL A 45 -9.27 -24.78 1.30
CA VAL A 45 -9.75 -23.40 1.45
C VAL A 45 -11.26 -23.32 1.21
N ALA A 46 -11.76 -23.91 0.13
CA ALA A 46 -13.20 -23.92 -0.18
C ALA A 46 -14.02 -24.50 0.98
N ARG A 47 -13.61 -25.62 1.54
CA ARG A 47 -14.26 -26.24 2.72
C ARG A 47 -14.25 -25.31 3.94
N SER A 48 -13.14 -24.59 4.17
CA SER A 48 -12.98 -23.72 5.36
C SER A 48 -13.90 -22.51 5.37
N ILE A 49 -14.40 -22.09 4.19
CA ILE A 49 -15.26 -20.90 4.04
C ILE A 49 -16.75 -21.23 3.79
N GLY A 50 -17.14 -22.49 4.02
CA GLY A 50 -18.54 -22.93 3.86
C GLY A 50 -18.89 -23.43 2.46
N GLY A 51 -17.90 -23.66 1.60
CA GLY A 51 -18.02 -24.21 0.26
C GLY A 51 -17.88 -23.15 -0.83
N ALA A 52 -17.06 -23.47 -1.82
CA ALA A 52 -16.92 -22.75 -3.09
C ALA A 52 -16.51 -23.75 -4.18
N SER A 53 -16.76 -23.43 -5.45
CA SER A 53 -16.24 -24.22 -6.55
C SER A 53 -14.71 -24.12 -6.60
N VAL A 54 -14.06 -25.20 -7.09
CA VAL A 54 -12.61 -25.23 -7.30
C VAL A 54 -12.33 -25.43 -8.77
N ILE A 55 -11.41 -24.66 -9.32
CA ILE A 55 -11.01 -24.71 -10.74
C ILE A 55 -9.48 -24.75 -10.77
N ALA A 56 -8.90 -25.69 -11.51
CA ALA A 56 -7.44 -25.76 -11.70
C ALA A 56 -6.97 -24.92 -12.89
N ASP A 57 -7.82 -24.73 -13.87
CA ASP A 57 -7.52 -24.08 -15.15
C ASP A 57 -7.94 -22.60 -15.12
N PHE A 58 -6.94 -21.70 -15.17
CA PHE A 58 -7.18 -20.27 -15.21
C PHE A 58 -7.82 -19.83 -16.54
N ASP A 59 -7.52 -20.50 -17.64
CA ASP A 59 -8.13 -20.17 -18.95
C ASP A 59 -9.63 -20.43 -18.92
N ALA A 60 -10.08 -21.46 -18.20
CA ALA A 60 -11.51 -21.70 -17.98
C ALA A 60 -12.19 -20.56 -17.21
N VAL A 61 -11.49 -19.97 -16.21
CA VAL A 61 -11.98 -18.77 -15.48
C VAL A 61 -12.10 -17.58 -16.43
N LEU A 62 -11.10 -17.37 -17.29
CA LEU A 62 -11.08 -16.27 -18.25
C LEU A 62 -12.19 -16.38 -19.29
N ALA A 63 -12.50 -17.60 -19.73
CA ALA A 63 -13.54 -17.89 -20.73
C ALA A 63 -14.98 -17.77 -20.17
N ASP A 64 -15.19 -17.80 -18.85
CA ASP A 64 -16.52 -17.68 -18.24
C ASP A 64 -17.02 -16.22 -18.33
N PRO A 65 -18.04 -15.93 -19.15
CA PRO A 65 -18.59 -14.58 -19.30
C PRO A 65 -19.34 -14.09 -18.05
N THR A 66 -19.61 -14.96 -17.10
CA THR A 66 -20.30 -14.59 -15.84
C THR A 66 -19.36 -14.09 -14.77
N VAL A 67 -18.05 -14.26 -14.92
CA VAL A 67 -17.03 -13.74 -14.03
C VAL A 67 -16.77 -12.27 -14.36
N ASP A 68 -17.01 -11.38 -13.38
CA ASP A 68 -16.78 -9.93 -13.53
C ASP A 68 -15.34 -9.55 -13.16
N ALA A 69 -14.77 -10.19 -12.12
CA ALA A 69 -13.45 -9.87 -11.63
C ALA A 69 -12.64 -11.08 -11.16
N VAL A 70 -11.32 -10.96 -11.19
CA VAL A 70 -10.39 -11.90 -10.56
C VAL A 70 -9.57 -11.23 -9.47
N ALA A 71 -9.37 -11.94 -8.34
CA ALA A 71 -8.50 -11.54 -7.25
C ALA A 71 -7.26 -12.43 -7.23
N ILE A 72 -6.11 -11.90 -7.61
CA ILE A 72 -4.87 -12.66 -7.80
C ILE A 72 -4.03 -12.58 -6.54
N ALA A 73 -3.83 -13.74 -5.87
CA ALA A 73 -3.07 -13.92 -4.63
C ALA A 73 -1.94 -14.95 -4.79
N THR A 74 -1.34 -14.98 -5.96
CA THR A 74 -0.22 -15.84 -6.32
C THR A 74 1.12 -15.15 -6.01
N PRO A 75 2.29 -15.81 -6.14
CA PRO A 75 3.58 -15.14 -5.98
C PRO A 75 3.79 -13.97 -6.96
N ALA A 76 4.45 -12.89 -6.50
CA ALA A 76 4.61 -11.63 -7.26
C ALA A 76 5.14 -11.82 -8.70
N ARG A 77 6.05 -12.78 -8.92
CA ARG A 77 6.59 -13.10 -10.26
C ARG A 77 5.52 -13.54 -11.28
N THR A 78 4.37 -14.00 -10.82
CA THR A 78 3.25 -14.47 -11.66
C THR A 78 2.16 -13.42 -11.86
N HIS A 79 2.21 -12.29 -11.14
CA HIS A 79 1.19 -11.24 -11.24
C HIS A 79 1.07 -10.73 -12.67
N TYR A 80 2.18 -10.34 -13.29
CA TYR A 80 2.20 -9.74 -14.62
C TYR A 80 1.47 -10.58 -15.69
N PRO A 81 1.83 -11.84 -15.95
CA PRO A 81 1.15 -12.63 -16.98
C PRO A 81 -0.32 -12.89 -16.64
N LEU A 82 -0.67 -13.16 -15.37
CA LEU A 82 -2.05 -13.45 -14.98
C LEU A 82 -2.93 -12.19 -15.09
N VAL A 83 -2.43 -11.03 -14.67
CA VAL A 83 -3.16 -9.76 -14.76
C VAL A 83 -3.41 -9.38 -16.22
N LEU A 84 -2.40 -9.48 -17.10
CA LEU A 84 -2.58 -9.18 -18.53
C LEU A 84 -3.61 -10.11 -19.16
N ALA A 85 -3.54 -11.42 -18.91
CA ALA A 85 -4.51 -12.39 -19.43
C ALA A 85 -5.94 -12.07 -18.96
N ALA A 86 -6.12 -11.70 -17.67
CA ALA A 86 -7.40 -11.32 -17.13
C ALA A 86 -7.96 -10.03 -17.79
N LEU A 87 -7.13 -8.99 -17.90
CA LEU A 87 -7.51 -7.75 -18.57
C LEU A 87 -7.85 -7.95 -20.04
N ASP A 88 -7.09 -8.81 -20.73
CA ASP A 88 -7.38 -9.17 -22.14
C ASP A 88 -8.68 -9.91 -22.31
N ALA A 89 -9.06 -10.74 -21.32
CA ALA A 89 -10.35 -11.42 -21.27
C ALA A 89 -11.50 -10.53 -20.77
N GLY A 90 -11.26 -9.22 -20.55
CA GLY A 90 -12.28 -8.27 -20.11
C GLY A 90 -12.65 -8.37 -18.64
N LYS A 91 -11.79 -8.95 -17.80
CA LYS A 91 -12.02 -9.06 -16.34
C LYS A 91 -11.40 -7.90 -15.61
N HIS A 92 -12.12 -7.34 -14.62
CA HIS A 92 -11.52 -6.44 -13.63
C HIS A 92 -10.56 -7.22 -12.74
N VAL A 93 -9.51 -6.56 -12.24
CA VAL A 93 -8.46 -7.26 -11.50
C VAL A 93 -8.16 -6.57 -10.18
N MET A 94 -8.15 -7.36 -9.11
CA MET A 94 -7.44 -7.05 -7.88
C MET A 94 -6.21 -7.97 -7.79
N VAL A 95 -5.06 -7.43 -7.41
CA VAL A 95 -3.83 -8.21 -7.29
C VAL A 95 -3.10 -7.89 -5.98
N GLU A 96 -2.58 -8.94 -5.36
CA GLU A 96 -1.76 -8.81 -4.16
C GLU A 96 -0.54 -7.90 -4.35
N LYS A 97 -0.08 -7.34 -3.22
CA LYS A 97 1.17 -6.56 -3.19
C LYS A 97 2.40 -7.50 -3.36
N PRO A 98 3.47 -6.98 -3.98
CA PRO A 98 3.53 -5.76 -4.76
C PRO A 98 2.75 -5.91 -6.08
N LEU A 99 2.29 -4.81 -6.66
CA LEU A 99 1.52 -4.81 -7.93
C LEU A 99 2.17 -5.71 -9.00
N ALA A 100 3.49 -5.62 -9.14
CA ALA A 100 4.32 -6.47 -9.99
C ALA A 100 5.72 -6.60 -9.39
N ASP A 101 6.52 -7.51 -9.92
CA ASP A 101 7.92 -7.75 -9.54
C ASP A 101 8.91 -6.72 -10.14
N THR A 102 8.47 -5.91 -11.09
CA THR A 102 9.24 -4.80 -11.67
C THR A 102 8.33 -3.62 -12.01
N TRP A 103 8.91 -2.41 -12.00
CA TRP A 103 8.18 -1.21 -12.40
C TRP A 103 7.65 -1.29 -13.84
N GLN A 104 8.46 -1.80 -14.78
CA GLN A 104 8.10 -1.92 -16.20
C GLN A 104 6.87 -2.83 -16.41
N ARG A 105 6.82 -3.96 -15.70
CA ARG A 105 5.67 -4.87 -15.72
C ARG A 105 4.44 -4.22 -15.10
N GLY A 106 4.59 -3.56 -13.95
CA GLY A 106 3.51 -2.80 -13.33
C GLY A 106 2.96 -1.72 -14.25
N ARG A 107 3.83 -0.99 -14.97
CA ARG A 107 3.42 0.01 -15.96
C ARG A 107 2.62 -0.61 -17.10
N ALA A 108 3.08 -1.71 -17.66
CA ALA A 108 2.35 -2.39 -18.73
C ALA A 108 0.96 -2.90 -18.28
N MET A 109 0.83 -3.34 -17.01
CA MET A 109 -0.46 -3.74 -16.45
C MET A 109 -1.40 -2.53 -16.31
N VAL A 110 -0.90 -1.39 -15.85
CA VAL A 110 -1.69 -0.16 -15.71
C VAL A 110 -2.14 0.35 -17.08
N ASP A 111 -1.23 0.40 -18.04
CA ASP A 111 -1.55 0.82 -19.43
C ASP A 111 -2.63 -0.08 -20.04
N ARG A 112 -2.53 -1.42 -19.88
CA ARG A 112 -3.52 -2.36 -20.38
C ARG A 112 -4.88 -2.18 -19.70
N ALA A 113 -4.92 -1.96 -18.38
CA ALA A 113 -6.18 -1.71 -17.68
C ALA A 113 -6.86 -0.44 -18.20
N GLN A 114 -6.10 0.64 -18.43
CA GLN A 114 -6.60 1.88 -19.00
C GLN A 114 -7.10 1.71 -20.44
N GLU A 115 -6.34 1.01 -21.30
CA GLU A 115 -6.74 0.70 -22.69
C GLU A 115 -8.05 -0.06 -22.76
N ARG A 116 -8.28 -0.97 -21.79
CA ARG A 116 -9.49 -1.80 -21.74
C ARG A 116 -10.65 -1.15 -20.97
N GLY A 117 -10.42 -0.02 -20.29
CA GLY A 117 -11.42 0.61 -19.41
C GLY A 117 -11.78 -0.24 -18.20
N LEU A 118 -10.83 -1.04 -17.70
CA LEU A 118 -11.04 -1.98 -16.61
C LEU A 118 -10.38 -1.48 -15.31
N VAL A 119 -10.96 -1.88 -14.18
CA VAL A 119 -10.39 -1.60 -12.87
C VAL A 119 -9.21 -2.54 -12.64
N LEU A 120 -8.04 -1.96 -12.38
CA LEU A 120 -6.87 -2.63 -11.80
C LEU A 120 -6.63 -2.05 -10.41
N MET A 121 -6.63 -2.89 -9.39
CA MET A 121 -6.49 -2.53 -7.98
C MET A 121 -5.38 -3.34 -7.33
N ALA A 122 -4.47 -2.69 -6.61
CA ALA A 122 -3.48 -3.36 -5.77
C ALA A 122 -4.05 -3.58 -4.36
N ASP A 123 -3.86 -4.77 -3.78
CA ASP A 123 -4.27 -5.04 -2.40
C ASP A 123 -3.31 -4.40 -1.40
N HIS A 124 -3.42 -3.11 -1.26
CA HIS A 124 -2.80 -2.35 -0.19
C HIS A 124 -3.75 -2.25 1.01
N THR A 125 -3.98 -3.39 1.66
CA THR A 125 -4.96 -3.60 2.73
C THR A 125 -4.93 -2.51 3.80
N TYR A 126 -3.76 -1.99 4.19
CA TYR A 126 -3.64 -0.95 5.23
C TYR A 126 -4.38 0.35 4.88
N CYS A 127 -4.52 0.69 3.61
CA CYS A 127 -5.28 1.88 3.16
C CYS A 127 -6.79 1.80 3.46
N TYR A 128 -7.26 0.64 3.93
CA TYR A 128 -8.66 0.38 4.28
C TYR A 128 -8.87 0.20 5.79
N THR A 129 -7.80 0.23 6.58
CA THR A 129 -7.93 0.18 8.05
C THR A 129 -8.57 1.46 8.57
N PRO A 130 -9.43 1.36 9.59
CA PRO A 130 -10.04 2.55 10.20
C PRO A 130 -9.02 3.59 10.67
N ALA A 131 -7.86 3.15 11.15
CA ALA A 131 -6.78 4.03 11.58
C ALA A 131 -6.23 4.87 10.41
N VAL A 132 -5.87 4.25 9.30
CA VAL A 132 -5.29 4.94 8.13
C VAL A 132 -6.33 5.85 7.46
N LEU A 133 -7.60 5.44 7.43
CA LEU A 133 -8.70 6.30 6.98
C LEU A 133 -8.82 7.56 7.84
N LYS A 134 -8.71 7.42 9.16
CA LYS A 134 -8.74 8.55 10.10
C LYS A 134 -7.52 9.45 9.96
N ILE A 135 -6.34 8.89 9.73
CA ILE A 135 -5.13 9.67 9.45
C ILE A 135 -5.34 10.53 8.21
N ARG A 136 -5.86 9.95 7.11
CA ARG A 136 -6.15 10.69 5.88
C ARG A 136 -7.15 11.82 6.12
N GLU A 137 -8.24 11.55 6.85
CA GLU A 137 -9.24 12.57 7.22
C GLU A 137 -8.58 13.74 7.96
N LEU A 138 -7.80 13.45 9.01
CA LEU A 138 -7.13 14.48 9.81
C LEU A 138 -6.12 15.32 9.02
N ILE A 139 -5.42 14.71 8.07
CA ILE A 139 -4.51 15.42 7.17
C ILE A 139 -5.31 16.30 6.20
N ALA A 140 -6.36 15.75 5.58
CA ALA A 140 -7.21 16.46 4.61
C ALA A 140 -7.94 17.66 5.25
N ASP A 141 -8.37 17.53 6.50
CA ASP A 141 -9.00 18.61 7.28
C ASP A 141 -7.98 19.65 7.77
N GLY A 142 -6.70 19.49 7.47
CA GLY A 142 -5.64 20.39 7.89
C GLY A 142 -5.39 20.39 9.41
N ALA A 143 -5.81 19.34 10.12
CA ALA A 143 -5.63 19.21 11.56
C ALA A 143 -4.16 19.18 11.97
N LEU A 144 -3.27 18.65 11.12
CA LEU A 144 -1.82 18.62 11.35
C LEU A 144 -1.11 19.88 10.84
N GLY A 145 -1.75 20.66 9.96
CA GLY A 145 -1.09 21.75 9.22
C GLY A 145 -0.21 21.21 8.09
N ASP A 146 0.87 21.93 7.76
CA ASP A 146 1.85 21.48 6.77
C ASP A 146 2.64 20.30 7.32
N ILE A 147 2.79 19.25 6.54
CA ILE A 147 3.59 18.09 6.93
C ILE A 147 5.07 18.46 6.90
N LEU A 148 5.76 18.21 8.00
CA LEU A 148 7.18 18.54 8.20
C LEU A 148 8.07 17.30 8.11
N PHE A 149 7.61 16.16 8.65
CA PHE A 149 8.34 14.91 8.57
C PHE A 149 7.41 13.70 8.74
N VAL A 150 7.88 12.53 8.30
CA VAL A 150 7.27 11.24 8.59
C VAL A 150 8.36 10.24 8.98
N ASP A 151 8.19 9.59 10.13
CA ASP A 151 9.04 8.49 10.57
C ASP A 151 8.19 7.21 10.63
N SER A 152 8.53 6.21 9.83
CA SER A 152 7.85 4.92 9.81
C SER A 152 8.80 3.79 10.18
N SER A 153 8.34 2.89 11.04
CA SER A 153 9.05 1.68 11.44
C SER A 153 8.17 0.45 11.32
N ARG A 154 8.62 -0.49 10.50
CA ARG A 154 7.99 -1.81 10.32
C ARG A 154 9.03 -2.88 10.51
N ILE A 155 9.15 -3.36 11.74
CA ILE A 155 10.18 -4.29 12.16
C ILE A 155 9.58 -5.46 12.94
N ASN A 156 10.11 -6.65 12.75
CA ASN A 156 9.73 -7.86 13.49
C ASN A 156 10.76 -8.96 13.26
N LEU A 157 10.73 -10.01 14.08
CA LEU A 157 11.38 -11.27 13.73
C LEU A 157 10.51 -11.94 12.66
N GLY A 158 10.89 -11.69 11.39
CA GLY A 158 10.15 -12.09 10.20
C GLY A 158 10.63 -13.41 9.60
N LEU A 159 9.87 -13.89 8.64
CA LEU A 159 10.30 -14.97 7.77
C LEU A 159 11.18 -14.37 6.66
N ILE A 160 12.45 -14.78 6.62
CA ILE A 160 13.36 -14.36 5.54
C ILE A 160 12.87 -15.00 4.25
N GLN A 161 12.57 -14.17 3.26
CA GLN A 161 12.08 -14.62 1.96
C GLN A 161 13.28 -14.93 1.04
N PRO A 162 13.24 -16.01 0.27
CA PRO A 162 14.35 -16.37 -0.62
C PRO A 162 14.36 -15.58 -1.94
N ASP A 163 13.24 -14.98 -2.31
CA ASP A 163 12.99 -14.39 -3.63
C ASP A 163 12.79 -12.87 -3.62
N VAL A 164 12.71 -12.26 -2.43
CA VAL A 164 12.58 -10.81 -2.26
C VAL A 164 13.42 -10.35 -1.07
N ASP A 165 13.82 -9.08 -1.05
CA ASP A 165 14.45 -8.47 0.11
C ASP A 165 13.41 -7.82 1.05
N VAL A 166 13.89 -7.32 2.19
CA VAL A 166 13.04 -6.68 3.21
C VAL A 166 12.29 -5.44 2.69
N PHE A 167 12.84 -4.73 1.69
CA PHE A 167 12.18 -3.57 1.11
C PHE A 167 10.95 -3.98 0.29
N TRP A 168 11.07 -5.00 -0.56
CA TRP A 168 9.97 -5.48 -1.39
C TRP A 168 8.88 -6.20 -0.60
N ASP A 169 9.23 -6.79 0.55
CA ASP A 169 8.24 -7.43 1.43
C ASP A 169 7.51 -6.42 2.32
N LEU A 170 8.24 -5.59 3.08
CA LEU A 170 7.66 -4.76 4.14
C LEU A 170 7.34 -3.33 3.70
N ALA A 171 8.22 -2.68 2.94
CA ALA A 171 8.05 -1.26 2.61
C ALA A 171 6.82 -0.94 1.76
N PRO A 172 6.26 -1.82 0.89
CA PRO A 172 5.03 -1.54 0.16
C PRO A 172 3.86 -1.12 1.04
N HIS A 173 3.78 -1.65 2.25
CA HIS A 173 2.72 -1.29 3.20
C HIS A 173 2.82 0.17 3.64
N ASP A 174 4.01 0.61 4.05
CA ASP A 174 4.22 1.99 4.53
C ASP A 174 4.21 2.98 3.37
N LEU A 175 4.81 2.63 2.24
CA LEU A 175 4.77 3.43 1.02
C LEU A 175 3.34 3.64 0.51
N SER A 176 2.50 2.60 0.52
CA SER A 176 1.09 2.73 0.12
C SER A 176 0.27 3.59 1.09
N ILE A 177 0.56 3.51 2.39
CA ILE A 177 -0.04 4.41 3.39
C ILE A 177 0.36 5.86 3.08
N LEU A 178 1.65 6.13 2.85
CA LEU A 178 2.13 7.46 2.50
C LEU A 178 1.50 7.98 1.21
N ASP A 179 1.42 7.14 0.16
CA ASP A 179 0.74 7.49 -1.09
C ASP A 179 -0.72 7.87 -0.87
N PHE A 180 -1.38 7.19 0.04
CA PHE A 180 -2.80 7.38 0.32
C PHE A 180 -3.08 8.58 1.22
N VAL A 181 -2.25 8.87 2.24
CA VAL A 181 -2.55 9.89 3.24
C VAL A 181 -1.93 11.26 2.94
N LEU A 182 -0.81 11.31 2.21
CA LEU A 182 -0.15 12.57 1.90
C LEU A 182 -0.88 13.35 0.80
N PRO A 183 -0.94 14.68 0.89
CA PRO A 183 -1.48 15.52 -0.16
C PRO A 183 -0.68 15.35 -1.47
N GLY A 184 -1.35 14.86 -2.52
CA GLY A 184 -0.70 14.58 -3.81
C GLY A 184 -0.02 13.22 -3.92
N GLY A 185 -0.11 12.38 -2.90
CA GLY A 185 0.46 11.04 -2.88
C GLY A 185 1.97 11.00 -2.66
N LEU A 186 2.62 9.90 -3.05
CA LEU A 186 4.08 9.72 -3.02
C LEU A 186 4.74 10.52 -4.17
N ASP A 187 4.74 11.84 -4.00
CA ASP A 187 5.42 12.73 -4.92
C ASP A 187 6.82 13.07 -4.38
N VAL A 188 7.76 12.19 -4.64
CA VAL A 188 9.17 12.31 -4.25
C VAL A 188 10.06 12.37 -5.48
N SER A 189 11.13 13.15 -5.41
CA SER A 189 12.05 13.34 -6.53
C SER A 189 13.12 12.24 -6.63
N SER A 190 13.48 11.66 -5.49
CA SER A 190 14.53 10.64 -5.38
C SER A 190 14.37 9.80 -4.13
N VAL A 191 15.06 8.67 -4.08
CA VAL A 191 15.13 7.77 -2.92
C VAL A 191 16.60 7.52 -2.60
N ALA A 192 16.98 7.67 -1.33
CA ALA A 192 18.22 7.11 -0.82
C ALA A 192 17.88 5.87 0.03
N ALA A 193 18.55 4.75 -0.26
CA ALA A 193 18.30 3.48 0.41
C ALA A 193 19.60 2.86 0.90
N HIS A 194 19.59 2.43 2.16
CA HIS A 194 20.67 1.66 2.76
C HIS A 194 20.11 0.33 3.28
N GLY A 195 20.74 -0.76 2.90
CA GLY A 195 20.36 -2.11 3.30
C GLY A 195 21.55 -2.92 3.80
N SER A 196 21.28 -3.93 4.62
CA SER A 196 22.30 -4.83 5.14
C SER A 196 21.82 -6.27 5.15
N ASP A 197 22.74 -7.19 4.83
CA ASP A 197 22.56 -8.64 4.92
C ASP A 197 23.59 -9.24 5.89
N PRO A 198 23.41 -9.06 7.22
CA PRO A 198 24.37 -9.57 8.19
C PRO A 198 24.34 -11.10 8.32
N LEU A 199 23.33 -11.75 7.79
CA LEU A 199 23.18 -13.22 7.83
C LEU A 199 23.68 -13.92 6.55
N GLN A 200 24.14 -13.15 5.55
CA GLN A 200 24.64 -13.68 4.26
C GLN A 200 23.58 -14.53 3.52
N THR A 201 22.33 -14.09 3.56
CA THR A 201 21.19 -14.74 2.88
C THR A 201 21.13 -14.42 1.38
N GLY A 202 21.96 -13.48 0.92
CA GLY A 202 21.96 -12.98 -0.45
C GLY A 202 21.03 -11.79 -0.70
N THR A 203 20.19 -11.41 0.31
CA THR A 203 19.26 -10.30 0.22
C THR A 203 19.28 -9.44 1.48
N ALA A 204 18.98 -8.14 1.37
CA ALA A 204 18.93 -7.27 2.53
C ALA A 204 17.84 -7.70 3.52
N CYS A 205 18.23 -7.91 4.79
CA CYS A 205 17.33 -8.25 5.90
C CYS A 205 16.95 -7.03 6.75
N ILE A 206 17.71 -5.94 6.63
CA ILE A 206 17.52 -4.66 7.31
C ILE A 206 17.59 -3.56 6.26
N GLY A 207 16.71 -2.58 6.35
CA GLY A 207 16.69 -1.49 5.37
C GLY A 207 16.14 -0.19 5.89
N TYR A 208 16.62 0.90 5.27
CA TYR A 208 16.23 2.28 5.55
C TYR A 208 16.02 3.01 4.23
N LEU A 209 14.89 3.69 4.09
CA LEU A 209 14.57 4.58 2.98
C LEU A 209 14.50 6.01 3.47
N MET A 210 15.09 6.94 2.71
CA MET A 210 14.96 8.38 2.91
C MET A 210 14.29 8.97 1.67
N LEU A 211 13.18 9.65 1.87
CA LEU A 211 12.30 10.16 0.83
C LEU A 211 12.11 11.67 1.00
N PRO A 212 12.78 12.52 0.21
CA PRO A 212 12.49 13.96 0.20
C PRO A 212 11.06 14.19 -0.30
N LEU A 213 10.21 14.76 0.57
CA LEU A 213 8.84 15.13 0.24
C LEU A 213 8.75 16.56 -0.26
N ARG A 214 7.62 16.93 -0.87
CA ARG A 214 7.35 18.33 -1.25
C ARG A 214 7.41 19.27 -0.06
N GLY A 215 7.75 20.53 -0.32
CA GLY A 215 7.81 21.57 0.71
C GLY A 215 9.03 21.50 1.63
N GLY A 216 10.00 20.60 1.35
CA GLY A 216 11.19 20.42 2.18
C GLY A 216 11.01 19.46 3.35
N ALA A 217 9.86 18.80 3.44
CA ALA A 217 9.63 17.73 4.38
C ALA A 217 10.43 16.46 3.99
N MET A 218 10.56 15.53 4.93
CA MET A 218 11.25 14.26 4.70
C MET A 218 10.46 13.10 5.29
N ALA A 219 10.40 11.99 4.58
CA ALA A 219 9.94 10.73 5.14
C ALA A 219 11.11 9.75 5.29
N HIS A 220 11.08 9.01 6.39
CA HIS A 220 11.98 7.90 6.68
C HIS A 220 11.16 6.62 6.85
N VAL A 221 11.59 5.51 6.21
CA VAL A 221 10.96 4.20 6.36
C VAL A 221 12.01 3.18 6.76
N GLN A 222 11.86 2.62 7.94
CA GLN A 222 12.67 1.52 8.47
C GLN A 222 11.94 0.19 8.29
N VAL A 223 12.62 -0.79 7.71
CA VAL A 223 12.16 -2.18 7.57
C VAL A 223 13.21 -3.15 8.10
N ASN A 224 12.79 -4.19 8.83
CA ASN A 224 13.74 -5.11 9.44
C ASN A 224 13.07 -6.46 9.76
N TRP A 225 13.67 -7.57 9.32
CA TRP A 225 13.22 -8.92 9.64
C TRP A 225 13.87 -9.52 10.89
N LEU A 226 14.91 -8.89 11.45
CA LEU A 226 15.75 -9.47 12.50
C LEU A 226 15.42 -8.91 13.90
N SER A 227 14.43 -8.03 14.01
CA SER A 227 14.08 -7.43 15.30
C SER A 227 13.29 -8.42 16.17
N PRO A 228 13.73 -8.68 17.41
CA PRO A 228 12.97 -9.52 18.35
C PRO A 228 11.67 -8.85 18.81
N THR A 229 11.60 -7.52 18.71
CA THR A 229 10.39 -6.76 18.99
C THR A 229 9.65 -6.44 17.71
N LYS A 230 8.32 -6.60 17.72
CA LYS A 230 7.46 -6.22 16.61
C LYS A 230 7.02 -4.78 16.78
N ILE A 231 7.34 -3.92 15.80
CA ILE A 231 6.89 -2.53 15.73
C ILE A 231 6.23 -2.28 14.39
N ARG A 232 5.08 -1.63 14.41
CA ARG A 232 4.37 -1.10 13.24
C ARG A 232 3.85 0.27 13.62
N GLN A 233 4.69 1.27 13.46
CA GLN A 233 4.42 2.62 13.94
C GLN A 233 4.79 3.63 12.87
N MET A 234 3.99 4.70 12.79
CA MET A 234 4.28 5.87 11.96
C MET A 234 4.02 7.14 12.75
N VAL A 235 5.00 8.04 12.74
CA VAL A 235 4.87 9.38 13.31
C VAL A 235 4.78 10.37 12.16
N ILE A 236 3.74 11.20 12.13
CA ILE A 236 3.55 12.24 11.14
C ILE A 236 3.58 13.59 11.86
N GLY A 237 4.68 14.30 11.71
CA GLY A 237 4.85 15.62 12.29
C GLY A 237 4.33 16.70 11.36
N GLY A 238 3.42 17.51 11.85
CA GLY A 238 2.90 18.67 11.14
C GLY A 238 3.19 19.98 11.85
N SER A 239 2.99 21.10 11.16
CA SER A 239 3.22 22.44 11.72
C SER A 239 2.29 22.80 12.88
N LYS A 240 1.11 22.17 12.95
CA LYS A 240 0.14 22.38 14.03
C LYS A 240 0.15 21.27 15.07
N ARG A 241 0.20 20.01 14.64
CA ARG A 241 0.11 18.82 15.51
C ARG A 241 0.95 17.69 14.98
N THR A 242 1.32 16.77 15.87
CA THR A 242 1.96 15.50 15.52
C THR A 242 0.99 14.36 15.74
N LEU A 243 0.91 13.45 14.79
CA LEU A 243 0.12 12.25 14.88
C LEU A 243 1.05 11.05 15.05
N VAL A 244 0.69 10.12 15.92
CA VAL A 244 1.34 8.82 16.08
C VAL A 244 0.33 7.74 15.78
N TRP A 245 0.63 6.90 14.80
CA TRP A 245 -0.09 5.66 14.54
C TRP A 245 0.73 4.48 15.05
N ASP A 246 0.11 3.64 15.88
CA ASP A 246 0.67 2.38 16.37
C ASP A 246 -0.34 1.26 16.09
N ASP A 247 -0.07 0.47 15.04
CA ASP A 247 -0.96 -0.62 14.60
C ASP A 247 -1.12 -1.73 15.64
N LEU A 248 -0.15 -1.85 16.55
CA LEU A 248 -0.13 -2.88 17.58
C LEU A 248 -0.80 -2.45 18.89
N ASN A 249 -1.19 -1.21 19.02
CA ASN A 249 -1.93 -0.71 20.18
C ASN A 249 -3.45 -0.77 19.91
N PRO A 250 -4.17 -1.79 20.41
CA PRO A 250 -5.59 -1.95 20.08
C PRO A 250 -6.47 -0.88 20.70
N GLN A 251 -6.04 -0.23 21.76
CA GLN A 251 -6.82 0.77 22.48
C GLN A 251 -6.64 2.18 21.91
N GLN A 252 -5.45 2.50 21.42
CA GLN A 252 -5.08 3.84 20.93
C GLN A 252 -4.21 3.75 19.67
N ARG A 253 -4.77 3.18 18.59
CA ARG A 253 -4.03 3.05 17.32
C ARG A 253 -3.63 4.39 16.72
N VAL A 254 -4.37 5.46 17.00
CA VAL A 254 -4.05 6.82 16.55
C VAL A 254 -4.08 7.74 17.76
N SER A 255 -3.00 8.48 17.94
CA SER A 255 -2.91 9.54 18.97
C SER A 255 -2.45 10.84 18.30
N VAL A 256 -3.10 11.94 18.64
CA VAL A 256 -2.77 13.28 18.12
C VAL A 256 -2.31 14.16 19.27
N TYR A 257 -1.13 14.74 19.10
CA TYR A 257 -0.46 15.57 20.09
C TYR A 257 -0.49 17.03 19.62
N ASP A 258 -1.06 17.91 20.41
CA ASP A 258 -0.95 19.36 20.22
C ASP A 258 0.37 19.84 20.83
N ARG A 259 1.46 19.31 20.34
CA ARG A 259 2.83 19.66 20.72
C ARG A 259 3.62 20.02 19.48
N GLY A 260 4.43 21.06 19.58
CA GLY A 260 5.20 21.52 18.45
C GLY A 260 6.10 22.68 18.80
N VAL A 261 6.76 23.20 17.79
CA VAL A 261 7.65 24.36 17.86
C VAL A 261 7.00 25.49 17.04
N ASP A 262 6.76 26.61 17.70
CA ASP A 262 6.26 27.80 17.04
C ASP A 262 7.44 28.76 16.82
N ILE A 263 7.65 29.11 15.56
CA ILE A 263 8.68 30.09 15.19
C ILE A 263 7.94 31.37 14.82
N SER A 264 8.04 32.42 15.64
CA SER A 264 7.47 33.70 15.29
C SER A 264 8.22 34.28 14.08
N ALA A 265 7.49 34.38 12.98
CA ALA A 265 8.01 34.85 11.70
C ALA A 265 8.42 36.32 11.82
N VAL A 266 9.71 36.58 11.87
CA VAL A 266 10.24 37.85 11.34
C VAL A 266 10.15 37.76 9.82
N SER A 267 9.40 38.66 9.21
CA SER A 267 9.20 38.71 7.76
C SER A 267 10.55 38.79 7.02
N LYS A 268 10.94 37.67 6.35
CA LYS A 268 12.19 37.47 5.62
C LYS A 268 13.45 37.59 6.48
N PRO A 269 13.80 36.55 7.23
CA PRO A 269 14.98 36.61 8.09
C PRO A 269 16.26 36.70 7.26
N SER A 270 17.06 37.71 7.49
CA SER A 270 18.48 37.74 7.13
C SER A 270 19.24 36.66 7.92
N ARG A 271 20.46 36.32 7.52
CA ARG A 271 21.28 35.33 8.24
C ARG A 271 21.57 35.76 9.72
N ALA A 272 21.48 37.04 10.02
CA ALA A 272 21.61 37.61 11.38
C ALA A 272 20.31 37.43 12.18
N ASP A 273 19.12 37.64 11.55
CA ASP A 273 17.81 37.55 12.21
C ASP A 273 17.45 36.11 12.65
N ARG A 274 18.07 35.07 12.07
CA ARG A 274 17.89 33.68 12.50
C ARG A 274 18.42 33.39 13.90
N ARG A 275 19.30 34.25 14.46
CA ARG A 275 19.81 34.13 15.83
C ARG A 275 18.87 34.76 16.86
N GLU A 276 17.90 35.56 16.39
CA GLU A 276 16.93 36.26 17.27
C GLU A 276 15.49 35.71 17.08
N ALA A 277 15.32 34.63 16.30
CA ALA A 277 14.02 33.99 16.16
C ALA A 277 13.52 33.51 17.53
N ASN A 278 12.42 34.07 18.00
CA ASN A 278 11.77 33.60 19.24
C ASN A 278 11.16 32.22 18.94
N ILE A 279 11.87 31.19 19.40
CA ILE A 279 11.40 29.79 19.35
C ILE A 279 10.63 29.54 20.65
N SER A 280 9.36 29.20 20.53
CA SER A 280 8.54 28.75 21.64
C SER A 280 8.08 27.29 21.44
N TYR A 281 7.90 26.59 22.55
CA TYR A 281 7.43 25.20 22.55
C TYR A 281 5.97 25.17 22.98
N ARG A 282 5.12 24.58 22.14
CA ARG A 282 3.72 24.34 22.46
C ARG A 282 3.58 22.99 23.18
N LEU A 283 2.97 23.01 24.36
CA LEU A 283 2.70 21.85 25.20
C LEU A 283 1.18 21.77 25.44
N GLY A 284 0.45 21.39 24.38
CA GLY A 284 -0.98 21.23 24.43
C GLY A 284 -1.42 19.81 24.72
N ASP A 285 -2.69 19.55 24.49
CA ASP A 285 -3.38 18.28 24.79
C ASP A 285 -2.93 17.12 23.90
N THR A 286 -3.22 15.91 24.38
CA THR A 286 -3.13 14.69 23.60
C THR A 286 -4.51 14.04 23.56
N TRP A 287 -4.95 13.60 22.38
CA TRP A 287 -6.21 12.90 22.24
C TRP A 287 -6.10 11.74 21.24
N ALA A 288 -6.94 10.72 21.44
CA ALA A 288 -7.04 9.56 20.57
C ALA A 288 -8.45 9.49 20.00
N PRO A 289 -8.64 9.55 18.66
CA PRO A 289 -9.94 9.41 18.05
C PRO A 289 -10.49 8.00 18.25
N ALA A 290 -11.80 7.87 18.48
CA ALA A 290 -12.47 6.58 18.43
C ALA A 290 -12.44 6.03 17.00
N LEU A 291 -12.07 4.77 16.87
CA LEU A 291 -12.00 4.07 15.59
C LEU A 291 -13.01 2.91 15.61
N PRO A 292 -13.78 2.71 14.52
CA PRO A 292 -14.62 1.53 14.41
C PRO A 292 -13.77 0.27 14.29
N GLU A 293 -14.24 -0.83 14.86
CA GLU A 293 -13.60 -2.12 14.65
C GLU A 293 -14.17 -2.76 13.37
N ARG A 294 -13.38 -2.74 12.31
CA ARG A 294 -13.70 -3.36 11.02
C ARG A 294 -12.48 -4.03 10.44
N GLU A 295 -12.69 -5.19 9.85
CA GLU A 295 -11.64 -5.85 9.08
C GLU A 295 -11.37 -5.07 7.78
N ALA A 296 -10.10 -4.78 7.52
CA ALA A 296 -9.70 -3.99 6.35
C ALA A 296 -10.05 -4.68 5.02
N LEU A 297 -9.89 -6.01 4.94
CA LEU A 297 -10.19 -6.78 3.73
C LEU A 297 -11.66 -6.69 3.30
N GLY A 298 -12.59 -6.58 4.24
CA GLY A 298 -13.99 -6.29 3.91
C GLY A 298 -14.13 -4.95 3.17
N GLY A 299 -13.35 -3.94 3.58
CA GLY A 299 -13.28 -2.65 2.89
C GLY A 299 -12.61 -2.73 1.51
N VAL A 300 -11.61 -3.60 1.34
CA VAL A 300 -10.94 -3.85 0.06
C VAL A 300 -11.91 -4.41 -0.97
N VAL A 301 -12.63 -5.49 -0.64
CA VAL A 301 -13.57 -6.13 -1.58
C VAL A 301 -14.78 -5.24 -1.88
N ALA A 302 -15.25 -4.46 -0.91
CA ALA A 302 -16.33 -3.49 -1.11
C ALA A 302 -15.89 -2.34 -2.04
N GLU A 303 -14.66 -1.83 -1.89
CA GLU A 303 -14.11 -0.80 -2.78
C GLU A 303 -13.99 -1.29 -4.21
N LEU A 304 -13.55 -2.53 -4.43
CA LEU A 304 -13.47 -3.10 -5.78
C LEU A 304 -14.85 -3.12 -6.44
N ALA A 305 -15.90 -3.56 -5.71
CA ALA A 305 -17.26 -3.56 -6.23
C ALA A 305 -17.76 -2.14 -6.57
N SER A 306 -17.51 -1.18 -5.69
CA SER A 306 -17.90 0.22 -5.91
C SER A 306 -17.17 0.82 -7.12
N ALA A 307 -15.85 0.60 -7.22
CA ALA A 307 -15.05 1.09 -8.34
C ALA A 307 -15.56 0.55 -9.69
N ILE A 308 -15.90 -0.75 -9.75
CA ILE A 308 -16.46 -1.38 -10.95
C ILE A 308 -17.82 -0.79 -11.32
N ARG A 309 -18.76 -0.69 -10.35
CA ARG A 309 -20.11 -0.18 -10.59
C ARG A 309 -20.15 1.29 -10.98
N GLU A 310 -19.26 2.08 -10.42
CA GLU A 310 -19.18 3.52 -10.63
C GLU A 310 -18.28 3.89 -11.83
N GLY A 311 -17.55 2.92 -12.40
CA GLY A 311 -16.64 3.16 -13.52
C GLY A 311 -15.49 4.11 -13.17
N ARG A 312 -15.00 4.05 -11.93
CA ARG A 312 -13.91 4.91 -11.43
C ARG A 312 -12.69 4.11 -11.00
N PRO A 313 -11.53 4.76 -10.90
CA PRO A 313 -10.37 4.12 -10.25
C PRO A 313 -10.68 3.72 -8.81
N ALA A 314 -10.13 2.59 -8.38
CA ALA A 314 -10.17 2.19 -6.98
C ALA A 314 -9.24 3.07 -6.13
N ARG A 315 -9.47 3.13 -4.82
CA ARG A 315 -8.65 3.86 -3.85
C ARG A 315 -7.17 3.48 -3.92
N THR A 316 -6.88 2.18 -4.05
CA THR A 316 -5.53 1.65 -4.28
C THR A 316 -5.42 1.16 -5.72
N SER A 317 -5.59 2.09 -6.67
CA SER A 317 -5.58 1.80 -8.11
C SER A 317 -4.22 1.27 -8.58
N GLY A 318 -4.18 0.77 -9.82
CA GLY A 318 -2.92 0.36 -10.44
C GLY A 318 -1.89 1.48 -10.45
N GLU A 319 -2.30 2.75 -10.64
CA GLU A 319 -1.41 3.92 -10.60
C GLU A 319 -0.82 4.14 -9.20
N SER A 320 -1.61 3.95 -8.14
CA SER A 320 -1.11 3.99 -6.76
C SER A 320 -0.06 2.89 -6.54
N GLY A 321 -0.37 1.65 -6.96
CA GLY A 321 0.60 0.54 -6.93
C GLY A 321 1.87 0.84 -7.74
N LEU A 322 1.74 1.50 -8.88
CA LEU A 322 2.89 1.88 -9.73
C LEU A 322 3.76 2.94 -9.06
N ARG A 323 3.19 3.92 -8.31
CA ARG A 323 3.99 4.87 -7.52
C ARG A 323 4.79 4.16 -6.43
N VAL A 324 4.20 3.19 -5.74
CA VAL A 324 4.93 2.34 -4.79
C VAL A 324 6.08 1.59 -5.47
N LEU A 325 5.82 0.95 -6.62
CA LEU A 325 6.86 0.27 -7.39
C LEU A 325 7.98 1.21 -7.84
N SER A 326 7.69 2.46 -8.21
CA SER A 326 8.71 3.42 -8.62
C SER A 326 9.67 3.77 -7.49
N VAL A 327 9.17 3.83 -6.25
CA VAL A 327 10.01 4.02 -5.05
C VAL A 327 10.87 2.78 -4.78
N LEU A 328 10.31 1.58 -4.89
CA LEU A 328 11.05 0.32 -4.69
C LEU A 328 12.15 0.14 -5.76
N ASP A 329 11.85 0.43 -7.01
CA ASP A 329 12.83 0.40 -8.10
C ASP A 329 13.98 1.41 -7.88
N ALA A 330 13.65 2.64 -7.48
CA ALA A 330 14.66 3.65 -7.14
C ALA A 330 15.47 3.22 -5.90
N ALA A 331 14.86 2.58 -4.90
CA ALA A 331 15.55 2.04 -3.75
C ALA A 331 16.58 0.97 -4.16
N GLN A 332 16.24 0.05 -5.06
CA GLN A 332 17.18 -0.95 -5.58
C GLN A 332 18.36 -0.31 -6.31
N ARG A 333 18.11 0.72 -7.13
CA ARG A 333 19.18 1.47 -7.80
C ARG A 333 20.07 2.19 -6.81
N SER A 334 19.50 2.78 -5.76
CA SER A 334 20.25 3.44 -4.68
C SER A 334 21.13 2.45 -3.90
N LEU A 335 20.57 1.27 -3.55
CA LEU A 335 21.34 0.19 -2.89
C LEU A 335 22.53 -0.23 -3.73
N GLY A 336 22.35 -0.45 -5.04
CA GLY A 336 23.42 -0.77 -5.98
C GLY A 336 24.47 0.34 -6.15
N ALA A 337 24.10 1.58 -5.82
CA ALA A 337 24.98 2.76 -5.86
C ALA A 337 25.52 3.16 -4.46
N GLY A 338 25.51 2.24 -3.48
CA GLY A 338 26.06 2.47 -2.14
C GLY A 338 25.25 3.48 -1.31
N GLY A 339 23.95 3.63 -1.60
CA GLY A 339 23.06 4.55 -0.88
C GLY A 339 22.94 5.93 -1.51
N ALA A 340 23.57 6.18 -2.64
CA ALA A 340 23.41 7.45 -3.36
C ALA A 340 21.94 7.67 -3.77
N PRO A 341 21.40 8.90 -3.67
CA PRO A 341 20.03 9.17 -4.09
C PRO A 341 19.79 8.80 -5.55
N ALA A 342 18.79 7.95 -5.80
CA ALA A 342 18.37 7.54 -7.14
C ALA A 342 17.04 8.25 -7.50
N PRO A 343 16.95 8.91 -8.68
CA PRO A 343 15.72 9.57 -9.10
C PRO A 343 14.61 8.55 -9.37
N LEU A 344 13.34 8.93 -9.15
CA LEU A 344 12.22 8.12 -9.57
C LEU A 344 12.08 8.14 -11.09
N VAL A 345 11.65 7.00 -11.65
CA VAL A 345 11.20 6.95 -13.05
C VAL A 345 9.74 7.44 -13.06
N LEU A 346 9.55 8.75 -13.22
CA LEU A 346 8.24 9.38 -13.21
C LEU A 346 7.77 9.61 -14.66
N ASP A 347 7.14 8.62 -15.26
CA ASP A 347 6.22 8.83 -16.37
C ASP A 347 4.81 8.34 -15.99
N ILE A 348 4.29 8.89 -14.87
CA ILE A 348 2.94 8.64 -14.36
C ILE A 348 2.02 9.82 -14.74
N ARG A 349 2.20 10.42 -15.91
CA ARG A 349 1.23 11.39 -16.41
C ARG A 349 0.00 10.64 -16.88
N PRO A 350 -1.23 11.01 -16.42
CA PRO A 350 -2.41 10.55 -17.12
C PRO A 350 -2.27 11.01 -18.58
N ARG A 351 -2.32 10.09 -19.52
CA ARG A 351 -2.53 10.46 -20.92
C ARG A 351 -3.87 11.18 -20.96
N THR A 352 -3.83 12.50 -21.11
CA THR A 352 -5.02 13.26 -21.46
C THR A 352 -5.58 12.63 -22.71
N ALA A 353 -6.81 12.15 -22.60
CA ALA A 353 -7.55 11.66 -23.76
C ALA A 353 -7.52 12.74 -24.84
N ALA A 354 -6.99 12.39 -26.00
CA ALA A 354 -7.02 13.19 -27.21
C ALA A 354 -8.44 13.19 -27.79
#